data_cbdce6fccbec70a4d6eac78d3b80cd7b
#
_entry.id   cbdce6fccbec70a4d6eac78d3b80cd7b
#
_cell.length_a   1.000
_cell.length_b   1.000
_cell.length_c   1.000
_cell.angle_alpha   90.00
_cell.angle_beta   90.00
_cell.angle_gamma   90.00
#
_symmetry.space_group_name_H-M   'P 1'
#
loop_
_entity.id
_entity.type
_entity.pdbx_description
1 polymer ?
#
loop_
_entity_poly.entity_id
_entity_poly.type
_entity_poly.pdbx_seq_one_letter_code
_entity_poly.pdbx_strand_id
1 'polypeptide(L)' 'MNYILARLREGSTHGGLAMISQVLKVMAPQYAGIFDALTALFAAIAVTIPDPGRPA' A
#
# COMPACT_ATOMS: atom_id res chain seq x y z
N MET A 1 -7.29 -16.09 9.01
CA MET A 1 -7.26 -14.65 9.22
C MET A 1 -5.92 -14.12 9.70
N ASN A 2 -5.16 -14.92 10.44
CA ASN A 2 -3.86 -14.47 10.97
C ASN A 2 -2.88 -14.08 9.86
N TYR A 3 -2.91 -14.80 8.73
CA TYR A 3 -2.03 -14.49 7.61
C TYR A 3 -2.31 -13.09 7.06
N ILE A 4 -3.59 -12.75 6.86
CA ILE A 4 -3.97 -11.45 6.31
C ILE A 4 -3.58 -10.33 7.27
N LEU A 5 -3.83 -10.52 8.57
CA LEU A 5 -3.46 -9.53 9.56
C LEU A 5 -1.95 -9.32 9.62
N ALA A 6 -1.18 -10.41 9.53
CA ALA A 6 0.27 -10.32 9.53
C ALA A 6 0.76 -9.56 8.30
N ARG A 7 0.17 -9.81 7.13
CA ARG A 7 0.54 -9.11 5.91
C ARG A 7 0.22 -7.61 5.98
N LEU A 8 -0.90 -7.26 6.58
CA LEU A 8 -1.28 -5.86 6.71
C LEU A 8 -0.36 -5.07 7.64
N ARG A 9 0.37 -5.75 8.51
CA ARG A 9 1.34 -5.11 9.39
C ARG A 9 2.69 -4.90 8.74
N GLU A 10 2.90 -5.43 7.55
CA GLU A 10 4.17 -5.32 6.86
C GLU A 10 4.18 -4.08 5.97
N GLY A 11 5.28 -3.31 6.02
CA GLY A 11 5.41 -2.13 5.19
C GLY A 11 5.41 -2.45 3.71
N SER A 12 6.01 -3.59 3.31
CA SER A 12 6.05 -3.98 1.91
C SER A 12 4.66 -4.28 1.35
N THR A 13 3.73 -4.77 2.19
CA THR A 13 2.35 -4.98 1.77
C THR A 13 1.70 -3.65 1.41
N HIS A 14 1.89 -2.61 2.21
CA HIS A 14 1.33 -1.29 1.93
C HIS A 14 1.98 -0.66 0.70
N GLY A 15 3.27 -0.90 0.48
CA GLY A 15 3.93 -0.47 -0.75
C GLY A 15 3.32 -1.14 -1.98
N GLY A 16 3.04 -2.45 -1.87
CA GLY A 16 2.35 -3.19 -2.94
C GLY A 16 0.95 -2.65 -3.19
N LEU A 17 0.22 -2.31 -2.13
CA LEU A 17 -1.12 -1.72 -2.26
C LEU A 17 -1.07 -0.36 -2.94
N ALA A 18 -0.04 0.44 -2.69
CA ALA A 18 0.15 1.70 -3.38
C ALA A 18 0.33 1.49 -4.89
N MET A 19 1.11 0.48 -5.28
CA MET A 19 1.30 0.16 -6.69
C MET A 19 0.01 -0.33 -7.34
N ILE A 20 -0.76 -1.16 -6.64
CA ILE A 20 -2.06 -1.62 -7.13
C ILE A 20 -2.99 -0.43 -7.34
N SER A 21 -2.99 0.53 -6.44
CA SER A 21 -3.80 1.73 -6.58
C SER A 21 -3.48 2.49 -7.87
N GLN A 22 -2.20 2.56 -8.25
CA GLN A 22 -1.81 3.22 -9.49
C GLN A 22 -2.25 2.43 -10.72
N VAL A 23 -2.20 1.10 -10.66
CA VAL A 23 -2.72 0.27 -11.75
C VAL A 23 -4.22 0.50 -11.92
N LEU A 24 -4.97 0.55 -10.82
CA LEU A 24 -6.40 0.82 -10.87
C LEU A 24 -6.71 2.20 -11.42
N LYS A 25 -5.86 3.18 -11.14
CA LYS A 25 -6.00 4.52 -11.71
C LYS A 25 -5.96 4.50 -13.23
N VAL A 26 -5.07 3.68 -13.81
CA VAL A 26 -4.96 3.53 -15.26
C VAL A 26 -6.22 2.86 -15.82
N MET A 27 -6.77 1.87 -15.09
CA MET A 27 -7.94 1.13 -15.54
C MET A 27 -9.24 1.90 -15.35
N ALA A 28 -9.30 2.76 -14.35
CA ALA A 28 -10.49 3.55 -14.02
C ALA A 28 -10.11 5.00 -13.76
N PRO A 29 -9.72 5.74 -14.82
CA PRO A 29 -9.19 7.10 -14.63
C PRO A 29 -10.19 8.10 -14.06
N GLN A 30 -11.49 7.79 -14.12
CA GLN A 30 -12.51 8.64 -13.51
C GLN A 30 -12.39 8.70 -11.99
N TYR A 31 -11.68 7.76 -11.39
CA TYR A 31 -11.44 7.74 -9.94
C TYR A 31 -9.99 8.08 -9.60
N ALA A 32 -9.28 8.75 -10.50
CA ALA A 32 -7.85 9.03 -10.33
C ALA A 32 -7.53 9.73 -9.01
N GLY A 33 -8.36 10.69 -8.60
CA GLY A 33 -8.14 11.41 -7.34
C GLY A 33 -8.19 10.48 -6.13
N ILE A 34 -9.12 9.52 -6.13
CA ILE A 34 -9.25 8.55 -5.05
C ILE A 34 -8.03 7.63 -5.02
N PHE A 35 -7.62 7.12 -6.18
CA PHE A 35 -6.48 6.22 -6.24
C PHE A 35 -5.16 6.92 -5.89
N ASP A 36 -5.01 8.19 -6.25
CA ASP A 36 -3.84 8.97 -5.85
C ASP A 36 -3.80 9.16 -4.34
N ALA A 37 -4.95 9.44 -3.72
CA ALA A 37 -5.03 9.57 -2.27
C ALA A 37 -4.68 8.25 -1.57
N LEU A 38 -5.18 7.12 -2.09
CA LEU A 38 -4.85 5.80 -1.56
C LEU A 38 -3.36 5.50 -1.72
N THR A 39 -2.79 5.84 -2.87
CA THR A 39 -1.36 5.64 -3.10
C THR A 39 -0.54 6.41 -2.06
N ALA A 40 -0.87 7.67 -1.82
CA ALA A 40 -0.16 8.49 -0.84
C ALA A 40 -0.29 7.90 0.57
N LEU A 41 -1.49 7.44 0.93
CA LEU A 41 -1.73 6.85 2.24
C LEU A 41 -0.93 5.57 2.43
N PHE A 42 -1.00 4.64 1.47
CA PHE A 42 -0.28 3.38 1.58
C PHE A 42 1.23 3.58 1.53
N ALA A 43 1.70 4.53 0.72
CA ALA A 43 3.13 4.84 0.66
C ALA A 43 3.62 5.40 2.00
N ALA A 44 2.84 6.28 2.63
CA ALA A 44 3.19 6.83 3.94
C ALA A 44 3.25 5.73 5.00
N ILE A 45 2.30 4.80 4.97
CA ILE A 45 2.31 3.66 5.89
C ILE A 45 3.53 2.77 5.64
N ALA A 46 3.85 2.53 4.37
CA ALA A 46 4.99 1.69 4.01
C ALA A 46 6.30 2.25 4.52
N VAL A 47 6.44 3.58 4.52
CA VAL A 47 7.64 4.24 5.03
C VAL A 47 7.69 4.20 6.55
N THR A 48 6.54 4.29 7.20
CA THR A 48 6.44 4.39 8.66
C THR A 48 6.57 3.03 9.36
N ILE A 49 6.08 1.96 8.72
CA ILE A 49 6.05 0.62 9.30
C ILE A 49 7.14 -0.23 8.65
N PRO A 50 8.23 -0.55 9.35
CA PRO A 50 9.26 -1.42 8.78
C PRO A 50 8.76 -2.87 8.68
N ASP A 51 9.27 -3.60 7.69
CA ASP A 51 8.95 -5.01 7.54
C ASP A 51 9.60 -5.83 8.67
N PRO A 52 8.90 -6.83 9.21
CA PRO A 52 9.52 -7.77 10.14
C PRO A 52 10.71 -8.46 9.49
N GLY A 53 11.81 -8.57 10.24
CA GLY A 53 13.00 -9.23 9.74
C GLY A 53 13.93 -8.34 8.92
N ARG A 54 13.56 -7.09 8.65
CA ARG A 54 14.45 -6.13 8.01
C ARG A 54 15.22 -5.35 9.05
N PRO A 55 16.50 -5.06 8.82
CA PRO A 55 17.24 -4.17 9.71
C PRO A 55 16.61 -2.77 9.68
N ALA A 56 16.49 -2.19 10.83
CA ALA A 56 15.91 -0.85 10.97
C ALA A 56 16.81 0.22 10.34
#